data_5b6e533f5607344a7e183aea4d56daa0
#
_entry.id   5b6e533f5607344a7e183aea4d56daa0
#
_cell.length_a   1.000
_cell.length_b   1.000
_cell.length_c   1.000
_cell.angle_alpha   90.00
_cell.angle_beta   90.00
_cell.angle_gamma   90.00
#
_symmetry.space_group_name_H-M   'P 1'
#
loop_
_entity.id
_entity.type
_entity.pdbx_description
1 polymer ?
#
loop_
_entity_poly.entity_id
_entity_poly.type
_entity_poly.pdbx_seq_one_letter_code
_entity_poly.pdbx_strand_id
1 'polypeptide(L)'
;MPTSIPEQELMEPGHTACQGCGATLAMRYVLKALGKKTVVSVPASCWAVIPGAMPNRTLDIPMVYTPFAATGASISGLREALDIRGDSDYNVVGFAGDGGTADIGLQSLSGAMERGHNVFYIMYDNEGYMNTGVQRSGSTPYGA
;
A
#
# COMPACT_ATOMS: atom_id res chain seq x y z
N MET A 1 -1.18 -9.08 -27.62
CA MET A 1 -2.31 -8.74 -26.71
C MET A 1 -2.36 -7.23 -26.59
N PRO A 2 -3.51 -6.58 -26.70
CA PRO A 2 -3.56 -5.14 -26.50
C PRO A 2 -3.26 -4.85 -25.03
N THR A 3 -2.20 -4.11 -24.76
CA THR A 3 -1.80 -3.63 -23.44
C THR A 3 -2.57 -2.36 -23.11
N SER A 4 -3.90 -2.43 -23.10
CA SER A 4 -4.70 -1.29 -22.65
C SER A 4 -4.81 -1.30 -21.11
N ILE A 5 -4.37 -0.23 -20.50
CA ILE A 5 -4.62 0.01 -19.05
C ILE A 5 -6.13 0.18 -18.88
N PRO A 6 -6.76 -0.48 -17.89
CA PRO A 6 -8.19 -0.33 -17.64
C PRO A 6 -8.60 1.15 -17.48
N GLU A 7 -9.70 1.54 -18.08
CA GLU A 7 -10.19 2.93 -18.03
C GLU A 7 -10.72 3.31 -16.64
N GLN A 8 -11.23 2.33 -15.89
CA GLN A 8 -11.81 2.56 -14.58
C GLN A 8 -10.83 3.22 -13.62
N GLU A 9 -11.21 4.34 -13.05
CA GLU A 9 -10.49 4.98 -11.97
C GLU A 9 -11.02 4.49 -10.62
N LEU A 10 -10.11 4.20 -9.70
CA LEU A 10 -10.40 3.83 -8.31
C LEU A 10 -9.77 4.80 -7.33
N MET A 11 -9.07 5.78 -7.85
CA MET A 11 -8.49 6.88 -7.12
C MET A 11 -9.04 8.18 -7.72
N GLU A 12 -9.95 8.81 -7.00
CA GLU A 12 -10.59 10.04 -7.40
C GLU A 12 -9.63 11.25 -7.32
N PRO A 13 -9.88 12.33 -8.07
CA PRO A 13 -9.14 13.57 -7.94
C PRO A 13 -9.35 14.21 -6.56
N GLY A 14 -8.42 15.11 -6.17
CA GLY A 14 -8.49 15.81 -4.89
C GLY A 14 -7.66 15.16 -3.78
N HIS A 15 -6.77 14.22 -4.12
CA HIS A 15 -5.81 13.64 -3.19
C HIS A 15 -4.82 14.69 -2.64
N THR A 16 -4.25 14.42 -1.47
CA THR A 16 -3.36 15.34 -0.76
C THR A 16 -1.86 15.09 -0.99
N ALA A 17 -1.52 14.47 -2.12
CA ALA A 17 -0.13 14.21 -2.48
C ALA A 17 0.62 15.48 -2.88
N CYS A 18 1.94 15.47 -2.73
CA CYS A 18 2.81 16.48 -3.29
C CYS A 18 2.70 16.56 -4.83
N GLN A 19 2.99 17.70 -5.40
CA GLN A 19 3.00 17.87 -6.86
C GLN A 19 4.05 16.94 -7.49
N GLY A 20 3.65 16.19 -8.51
CA GLY A 20 4.55 15.26 -9.21
C GLY A 20 4.91 14.00 -8.42
N CYS A 21 4.15 13.66 -7.38
CA CYS A 21 4.42 12.50 -6.53
C CYS A 21 4.30 11.17 -7.30
N GLY A 22 5.42 10.46 -7.46
CA GLY A 22 5.45 9.14 -8.11
C GLY A 22 4.69 8.05 -7.35
N ALA A 23 4.62 8.14 -6.01
CA ALA A 23 3.85 7.19 -5.20
C ALA A 23 2.35 7.25 -5.51
N THR A 24 1.81 8.44 -5.77
CA THR A 24 0.41 8.62 -6.19
C THR A 24 0.13 7.94 -7.53
N LEU A 25 1.03 8.15 -8.49
CA LEU A 25 0.94 7.55 -9.81
C LEU A 25 1.02 6.01 -9.73
N ALA A 26 1.94 5.50 -8.93
CA ALA A 26 2.09 4.06 -8.71
C ALA A 26 0.82 3.45 -8.08
N MET A 27 0.27 4.06 -7.03
CA MET A 27 -0.98 3.62 -6.40
C MET A 27 -2.13 3.57 -7.39
N ARG A 28 -2.30 4.64 -8.18
CA ARG A 28 -3.35 4.72 -9.20
C ARG A 28 -3.27 3.58 -10.20
N TYR A 29 -2.09 3.31 -10.76
CA TYR A 29 -1.93 2.24 -11.75
C TYR A 29 -2.08 0.85 -11.16
N VAL A 30 -1.56 0.60 -9.97
CA VAL A 30 -1.77 -0.68 -9.26
C VAL A 30 -3.26 -0.93 -9.05
N LEU A 31 -4.00 0.06 -8.56
CA LEU A 31 -5.43 -0.08 -8.33
C LEU A 31 -6.22 -0.28 -9.61
N LYS A 32 -5.85 0.40 -10.72
CA LYS A 32 -6.44 0.14 -12.04
C LYS A 32 -6.22 -1.30 -12.49
N ALA A 33 -5.04 -1.85 -12.26
CA ALA A 33 -4.72 -3.23 -12.63
C ALA A 33 -5.47 -4.26 -11.78
N LEU A 34 -5.65 -4.00 -10.48
CA LEU A 34 -6.30 -4.92 -9.55
C LEU A 34 -7.83 -4.85 -9.60
N GLY A 35 -8.39 -3.70 -9.93
CA GLY A 35 -9.83 -3.50 -10.05
C GLY A 35 -10.57 -3.34 -8.71
N LYS A 36 -11.90 -3.25 -8.78
CA LYS A 36 -12.77 -2.94 -7.62
C LYS A 36 -12.77 -4.01 -6.52
N LYS A 37 -12.54 -5.26 -6.86
CA LYS A 37 -12.45 -6.33 -5.87
C LYS A 37 -11.06 -6.32 -5.21
N THR A 38 -10.76 -5.23 -4.53
CA THR A 38 -9.48 -5.00 -3.86
C THR A 38 -9.69 -4.42 -2.47
N VAL A 39 -8.98 -4.95 -1.49
CA VAL A 39 -8.88 -4.40 -0.13
C VAL A 39 -7.46 -3.94 0.11
N VAL A 40 -7.30 -2.72 0.59
CA VAL A 40 -6.00 -2.08 0.80
C VAL A 40 -5.67 -1.98 2.28
N SER A 41 -4.45 -2.36 2.65
CA SER A 41 -3.86 -2.10 3.97
C SER A 41 -2.72 -1.10 3.84
N VAL A 42 -2.75 -0.04 4.64
CA VAL A 42 -1.77 1.05 4.57
C VAL A 42 -1.27 1.40 5.97
N PRO A 43 0.04 1.34 6.24
CA PRO A 43 0.63 1.81 7.48
C PRO A 43 0.81 3.33 7.45
N ALA A 44 1.23 3.91 8.57
CA ALA A 44 1.70 5.29 8.62
C ALA A 44 2.77 5.53 7.55
N SER A 45 2.44 6.31 6.52
CA SER A 45 3.27 6.55 5.33
C SER A 45 2.64 7.65 4.47
N CYS A 46 3.32 8.07 3.40
CA CYS A 46 2.70 8.98 2.43
C CYS A 46 1.41 8.39 1.84
N TRP A 47 1.35 7.10 1.59
CA TRP A 47 0.14 6.45 1.09
C TRP A 47 -1.02 6.44 2.11
N ALA A 48 -0.77 6.63 3.39
CA ALA A 48 -1.84 6.86 4.37
C ALA A 48 -2.43 8.26 4.28
N VAL A 49 -1.62 9.24 3.87
CA VAL A 49 -2.02 10.65 3.75
C VAL A 49 -2.65 10.95 2.39
N ILE A 50 -2.10 10.40 1.32
CA ILE A 50 -2.51 10.68 -0.06
C ILE A 50 -4.03 10.53 -0.29
N PRO A 51 -4.70 9.47 0.17
CA PRO A 51 -6.14 9.32 -0.04
C PRO A 51 -7.00 10.33 0.72
N GLY A 52 -6.43 11.02 1.69
CA GLY A 52 -7.20 11.93 2.54
C GLY A 52 -8.00 11.22 3.64
N ALA A 53 -8.57 12.03 4.53
CA ALA A 53 -9.39 11.56 5.65
C ALA A 53 -10.87 11.45 5.26
N MET A 54 -11.60 10.61 5.98
CA MET A 54 -13.07 10.57 5.85
C MET A 54 -13.67 11.92 6.27
N PRO A 55 -14.73 12.39 5.61
CA PRO A 55 -15.49 11.74 4.52
C PRO A 55 -14.91 11.96 3.11
N ASN A 56 -13.84 12.74 2.97
CA ASN A 56 -13.31 13.20 1.67
C ASN A 56 -12.22 12.26 1.10
N ARG A 57 -12.25 10.99 1.47
CA ARG A 57 -11.27 10.02 0.98
C ARG A 57 -11.42 9.78 -0.53
N THR A 58 -10.29 9.79 -1.24
CA THR A 58 -10.25 9.68 -2.70
C THR A 58 -10.16 8.25 -3.24
N LEU A 59 -10.15 7.21 -2.39
CA LEU A 59 -10.19 5.81 -2.84
C LEU A 59 -11.60 5.24 -2.80
N ASP A 60 -12.07 4.71 -3.94
CA ASP A 60 -13.36 4.03 -4.11
C ASP A 60 -13.24 2.51 -3.84
N ILE A 61 -12.46 2.12 -2.84
CA ILE A 61 -12.26 0.74 -2.40
C ILE A 61 -12.06 0.68 -0.88
N PRO A 62 -12.33 -0.47 -0.25
CA PRO A 62 -12.05 -0.65 1.18
C PRO A 62 -10.58 -0.45 1.50
N MET A 63 -10.30 0.35 2.52
CA MET A 63 -8.95 0.61 3.00
C MET A 63 -8.89 0.54 4.52
N VAL A 64 -7.87 -0.12 5.04
CA VAL A 64 -7.58 -0.26 6.47
C VAL A 64 -6.26 0.43 6.78
N TYR A 65 -6.27 1.33 7.76
CA TYR A 65 -5.06 1.91 8.32
C TYR A 65 -4.49 0.98 9.39
N THR A 66 -3.19 0.77 9.36
CA THR A 66 -2.49 -0.14 10.29
C THR A 66 -1.33 0.58 11.00
N PRO A 67 -0.89 0.07 12.16
CA PRO A 67 0.36 0.51 12.78
C PRO A 67 1.53 0.39 11.80
N PHE A 68 2.55 1.22 12.01
CA PHE A 68 3.67 1.38 11.10
C PHE A 68 4.37 0.05 10.72
N ALA A 69 4.51 -0.85 11.68
CA ALA A 69 5.17 -2.15 11.51
C ALA A 69 4.26 -3.28 10.98
N ALA A 70 2.95 -3.05 10.79
CA ALA A 70 1.97 -4.13 10.77
C ALA A 70 1.41 -4.49 9.39
N THR A 71 1.89 -3.90 8.31
CA THR A 71 1.31 -4.11 6.97
C THR A 71 1.30 -5.58 6.56
N GLY A 72 2.42 -6.30 6.73
CA GLY A 72 2.52 -7.72 6.41
C GLY A 72 1.52 -8.57 7.21
N ALA A 73 1.44 -8.36 8.52
CA ALA A 73 0.48 -9.07 9.37
C ALA A 73 -0.97 -8.74 9.02
N SER A 74 -1.26 -7.46 8.68
CA SER A 74 -2.60 -7.02 8.30
C SER A 74 -3.08 -7.67 7.00
N ILE A 75 -2.25 -7.69 5.95
CA ILE A 75 -2.64 -8.31 4.68
C ILE A 75 -2.80 -9.83 4.81
N SER A 76 -2.00 -10.48 5.67
CA SER A 76 -2.19 -11.89 5.99
C SER A 76 -3.56 -12.14 6.65
N GLY A 77 -3.90 -11.34 7.67
CA GLY A 77 -5.19 -11.46 8.35
C GLY A 77 -6.38 -11.13 7.45
N LEU A 78 -6.25 -10.12 6.58
CA LEU A 78 -7.29 -9.77 5.59
C LEU A 78 -7.52 -10.91 4.59
N ARG A 79 -6.43 -11.55 4.11
CA ARG A 79 -6.55 -12.68 3.19
C ARG A 79 -7.28 -13.86 3.83
N GLU A 80 -6.87 -14.25 5.02
CA GLU A 80 -7.53 -15.31 5.78
C GLU A 80 -9.01 -15.01 6.04
N ALA A 81 -9.32 -13.78 6.44
CA ALA A 81 -10.70 -13.39 6.70
C ALA A 81 -11.58 -13.46 5.44
N LEU A 82 -11.06 -13.05 4.29
CA LEU A 82 -11.77 -13.13 3.02
C LEU A 82 -11.96 -14.58 2.56
N ASP A 83 -10.95 -15.43 2.74
CA ASP A 83 -11.04 -16.85 2.39
C ASP A 83 -12.09 -17.58 3.24
N ILE A 84 -12.12 -17.34 4.56
CA ILE A 84 -13.15 -17.90 5.46
C ILE A 84 -14.55 -17.44 5.07
N ARG A 85 -14.69 -16.20 4.57
CA ARG A 85 -15.98 -15.66 4.10
C ARG A 85 -16.42 -16.19 2.73
N GLY A 86 -15.54 -16.84 1.99
CA GLY A 86 -15.77 -17.27 0.61
C GLY A 86 -15.54 -16.15 -0.43
N ASP A 87 -14.92 -15.04 -0.03
CA ASP A 87 -14.59 -13.87 -0.88
C ASP A 87 -13.16 -14.00 -1.45
N SER A 88 -12.73 -15.19 -1.84
CA SER A 88 -11.35 -15.49 -2.28
C SER A 88 -10.94 -14.80 -3.58
N ASP A 89 -11.91 -14.25 -4.33
CA ASP A 89 -11.68 -13.49 -5.55
C ASP A 89 -11.30 -12.01 -5.31
N TYR A 90 -11.27 -11.58 -4.05
CA TYR A 90 -10.74 -10.28 -3.70
C TYR A 90 -9.21 -10.25 -3.71
N ASN A 91 -8.64 -9.21 -4.30
CA ASN A 91 -7.23 -8.89 -4.15
C ASN A 91 -6.98 -8.23 -2.79
N VAL A 92 -5.93 -8.65 -2.13
CA VAL A 92 -5.46 -8.01 -0.89
C VAL A 92 -4.11 -7.38 -1.16
N VAL A 93 -3.97 -6.08 -0.94
CA VAL A 93 -2.74 -5.35 -1.20
C VAL A 93 -2.31 -4.50 0.00
N GLY A 94 -1.04 -4.61 0.36
CA GLY A 94 -0.38 -3.72 1.31
C GLY A 94 0.43 -2.66 0.56
N PHE A 95 0.21 -1.39 0.88
CA PHE A 95 1.00 -0.28 0.38
C PHE A 95 1.84 0.30 1.52
N ALA A 96 3.15 0.20 1.46
CA ALA A 96 4.04 0.68 2.52
C ALA A 96 5.22 1.48 1.95
N GLY A 97 5.82 2.34 2.76
CA GLY A 97 7.07 2.99 2.43
C GLY A 97 8.28 2.10 2.74
N ASP A 98 9.45 2.55 2.33
CA ASP A 98 10.73 1.87 2.56
C ASP A 98 11.04 1.68 4.05
N GLY A 99 10.88 2.69 4.88
CA GLY A 99 11.08 2.57 6.33
C GLY A 99 10.08 1.60 6.99
N GLY A 100 8.81 1.63 6.56
CA GLY A 100 7.77 0.71 7.01
C GLY A 100 7.96 -0.73 6.52
N THR A 101 8.82 -0.93 5.54
CA THR A 101 9.09 -2.24 4.92
C THR A 101 10.45 -2.80 5.32
N ALA A 102 11.52 -2.07 5.01
CA ALA A 102 12.90 -2.54 5.18
C ALA A 102 13.40 -2.43 6.62
N ASP A 103 12.77 -1.58 7.43
CA ASP A 103 13.14 -1.38 8.83
C ASP A 103 12.10 -2.02 9.77
N ILE A 104 11.18 -1.22 10.31
CA ILE A 104 10.29 -1.66 11.39
C ILE A 104 9.28 -2.74 10.97
N GLY A 105 8.90 -2.80 9.70
CA GLY A 105 7.91 -3.76 9.18
C GLY A 105 8.50 -5.05 8.65
N LEU A 106 9.81 -5.20 8.61
CA LEU A 106 10.49 -6.37 8.02
C LEU A 106 10.03 -7.69 8.65
N GLN A 107 9.87 -7.73 9.96
CA GLN A 107 9.42 -8.92 10.69
C GLN A 107 8.00 -9.33 10.27
N SER A 108 7.07 -8.39 10.15
CA SER A 108 5.69 -8.70 9.74
C SER A 108 5.60 -9.13 8.27
N LEU A 109 6.43 -8.54 7.40
CA LEU A 109 6.55 -8.94 6.01
C LEU A 109 7.14 -10.35 5.88
N SER A 110 8.22 -10.65 6.61
CA SER A 110 8.83 -11.99 6.66
C SER A 110 7.80 -13.05 7.08
N GLY A 111 6.99 -12.77 8.09
CA GLY A 111 5.92 -13.67 8.53
C GLY A 111 4.79 -13.85 7.49
N ALA A 112 4.47 -12.82 6.72
CA ALA A 112 3.50 -12.92 5.63
C ALA A 112 4.03 -13.79 4.47
N MET A 113 5.31 -13.61 4.13
CA MET A 113 5.98 -14.41 3.10
C MET A 113 6.09 -15.89 3.51
N GLU A 114 6.43 -16.17 4.75
CA GLU A 114 6.54 -17.53 5.28
C GLU A 114 5.20 -18.28 5.21
N ARG A 115 4.09 -17.59 5.44
CA ARG A 115 2.74 -18.18 5.33
C ARG A 115 2.29 -18.43 3.89
N GLY A 116 2.92 -17.80 2.89
CA GLY A 116 2.60 -18.00 1.48
C GLY A 116 1.21 -17.52 1.07
N HIS A 117 0.64 -16.55 1.75
CA HIS A 117 -0.67 -15.99 1.40
C HIS A 117 -0.68 -15.34 0.02
N ASN A 118 -1.77 -15.50 -0.72
CA ASN A 118 -1.96 -14.85 -2.02
C ASN A 118 -2.33 -13.37 -1.83
N VAL A 119 -1.30 -12.54 -1.67
CA VAL A 119 -1.41 -11.10 -1.41
C VAL A 119 -0.38 -10.33 -2.22
N PHE A 120 -0.64 -9.06 -2.44
CA PHE A 120 0.33 -8.12 -3.02
C PHE A 120 0.93 -7.25 -1.92
N TYR A 121 2.23 -7.04 -1.96
CA TYR A 121 2.91 -6.07 -1.13
C TYR A 121 3.68 -5.10 -2.03
N ILE A 122 3.31 -3.84 -1.96
CA ILE A 122 3.90 -2.77 -2.78
C ILE A 122 4.66 -1.82 -1.87
N MET A 123 5.95 -1.72 -2.10
CA MET A 123 6.80 -0.73 -1.43
C MET A 123 7.08 0.42 -2.39
N TYR A 124 6.84 1.67 -1.95
CA TYR A 124 7.51 2.79 -2.59
C TYR A 124 8.81 3.08 -1.85
N ASP A 125 9.86 3.27 -2.60
CA ASP A 125 11.18 3.57 -2.07
C ASP A 125 11.56 5.02 -2.45
N ASN A 126 11.53 5.91 -1.47
CA ASN A 126 12.01 7.26 -1.59
C ASN A 126 13.26 7.51 -0.71
N GLU A 127 13.89 6.42 -0.29
CA GLU A 127 15.19 6.36 0.37
C GLU A 127 15.26 7.07 1.73
N GLY A 128 14.12 7.17 2.43
CA GLY A 128 14.12 7.78 3.77
C GLY A 128 12.74 7.96 4.41
N TYR A 129 12.76 8.43 5.65
CA TYR A 129 11.57 8.82 6.42
C TYR A 129 11.24 10.28 6.12
N MET A 130 10.46 10.56 5.07
CA MET A 130 10.24 11.92 4.58
C MET A 130 9.41 12.78 5.53
N ASN A 131 8.29 12.26 6.02
CA ASN A 131 7.35 13.05 6.81
C ASN A 131 7.89 13.50 8.17
N THR A 132 8.83 12.77 8.75
CA THR A 132 9.41 13.07 10.07
C THR A 132 10.66 13.95 10.01
N GLY A 133 11.13 14.33 8.83
CA GLY A 133 12.26 15.25 8.65
C GLY A 133 13.45 14.64 7.92
N VAL A 134 13.19 13.73 6.99
CA VAL A 134 14.20 13.14 6.08
C VAL A 134 15.29 12.37 6.80
N GLN A 135 14.89 11.49 7.74
CA GLN A 135 15.82 10.57 8.37
C GLN A 135 16.14 9.42 7.42
N ARG A 136 17.31 8.85 7.60
CA ARG A 136 17.78 7.66 6.91
C ARG A 136 16.86 6.46 7.16
N SER A 137 16.53 5.70 6.12
CA SER A 137 15.91 4.35 6.20
C SER A 137 16.92 3.25 5.86
N GLY A 138 16.51 1.99 5.94
CA GLY A 138 17.30 0.85 5.49
C GLY A 138 17.57 0.83 3.98
N SER A 139 16.80 1.58 3.20
CA SER A 139 16.98 1.73 1.74
C SER A 139 17.87 2.90 1.35
N THR A 140 18.20 3.79 2.27
CA THR A 140 19.05 4.95 1.98
C THR A 140 20.44 4.49 1.54
N PRO A 141 20.95 4.92 0.37
CA PRO A 141 22.29 4.56 -0.09
C PRO A 141 23.38 4.96 0.90
N TYR A 142 24.46 4.20 0.91
CA TYR A 142 25.61 4.53 1.75
C TYR A 142 26.23 5.85 1.32
N GLY A 143 26.35 6.78 2.26
CA GLY A 143 26.95 8.09 2.03
C GLY A 143 25.98 9.17 1.49
N ALA A 144 24.67 8.86 1.40
CA ALA A 144 23.65 9.83 1.05
C ALA A 144 23.23 10.67 2.27
#